data_d6ed35ec0b26fc09a9bcdcc4df9c1028
#
_entry.id   d6ed35ec0b26fc09a9bcdcc4df9c1028
#
_cell.length_a   1.000
_cell.length_b   1.000
_cell.length_c   1.000
_cell.angle_alpha   90.00
_cell.angle_beta   90.00
_cell.angle_gamma   90.00
#
_symmetry.space_group_name_H-M   'P 1'
#
loop_
_entity.id
_entity.type
_entity.pdbx_description
1 polymer ?
#
loop_
_entity_poly.entity_id
_entity_poly.type
_entity_poly.pdbx_seq_one_letter_code
_entity_poly.pdbx_strand_id
1 'polypeptide(L)'
;EDPTTATLFLPKNRAPTPGELFVNRPLADSLEAIASEGPDVLYRGVLAHAIASDIARRGGWLTIQDLHDHRSDWMEPIRTSIGEVELLELPPNTQGFVAIEALNILANDDLSRLGHNSGDYLHLVLEALAVAFDDRAAYLADPDAVPDETLARLISPAYAEHCRRQISSEHVRSRDT
;
A
#
# COMPACT_ATOMS: atom_id res chain seq x y z
N GLU A 1 -8.56 25.38 -1.81
CA GLU A 1 -7.20 24.94 -2.18
C GLU A 1 -6.24 25.23 -1.04
N ASP A 2 -5.31 24.33 -0.76
CA ASP A 2 -4.29 24.53 0.28
C ASP A 2 -3.22 25.50 -0.24
N PRO A 3 -3.00 26.67 0.41
CA PRO A 3 -2.05 27.68 -0.06
C PRO A 3 -0.60 27.17 -0.12
N THR A 4 -0.22 26.27 0.78
CA THR A 4 1.13 25.71 0.84
C THR A 4 1.38 24.82 -0.37
N THR A 5 0.41 23.95 -0.69
CA THR A 5 0.44 23.10 -1.88
C THR A 5 0.48 23.96 -3.15
N ALA A 6 -0.35 24.99 -3.23
CA ALA A 6 -0.35 25.89 -4.38
C ALA A 6 1.00 26.62 -4.56
N THR A 7 1.59 27.11 -3.49
CA THR A 7 2.90 27.78 -3.54
C THR A 7 4.00 26.86 -4.09
N LEU A 8 3.98 25.59 -3.72
CA LEU A 8 4.99 24.62 -4.15
C LEU A 8 4.74 24.10 -5.57
N PHE A 9 3.52 23.66 -5.87
CA PHE A 9 3.22 22.94 -7.11
C PHE A 9 2.72 23.86 -8.24
N LEU A 10 2.39 25.12 -7.94
CA LEU A 10 1.94 26.12 -8.90
C LEU A 10 2.85 27.37 -8.85
N PRO A 11 4.18 27.24 -8.98
CA PRO A 11 5.13 28.36 -8.74
C PRO A 11 4.94 29.57 -9.65
N LYS A 12 4.19 29.41 -10.76
CA LYS A 12 3.82 30.47 -11.70
C LYS A 12 2.30 30.61 -11.85
N ASN A 13 1.54 30.29 -10.79
CA ASN A 13 0.08 30.18 -10.80
C ASN A 13 -0.47 29.20 -11.85
N ARG A 14 0.32 28.22 -12.27
CA ARG A 14 -0.05 27.13 -13.18
C ARG A 14 0.75 25.87 -12.88
N ALA A 15 0.25 24.74 -13.30
CA ALA A 15 1.00 23.48 -13.25
C ALA A 15 2.25 23.56 -14.14
N PRO A 16 3.36 22.90 -13.76
CA PRO A 16 4.53 22.74 -14.62
C PRO A 16 4.16 22.08 -15.96
N THR A 17 4.78 22.49 -17.03
CA THR A 17 4.63 21.84 -18.34
C THR A 17 5.58 20.66 -18.48
N PRO A 18 5.29 19.66 -19.35
CA PRO A 18 6.21 18.57 -19.61
C PRO A 18 7.60 19.08 -20.00
N GLY A 19 8.65 18.54 -19.34
CA GLY A 19 10.03 18.96 -19.55
C GLY A 19 10.47 20.23 -18.77
N GLU A 20 9.57 20.88 -18.06
CA GLU A 20 9.91 22.01 -17.18
C GLU A 20 10.61 21.50 -15.91
N LEU A 21 11.68 22.15 -15.48
CA LEU A 21 12.38 21.83 -14.24
C LEU A 21 11.50 22.21 -13.04
N PHE A 22 11.13 21.20 -12.24
CA PHE A 22 10.43 21.37 -10.97
C PHE A 22 11.42 21.28 -9.81
N VAL A 23 11.42 22.29 -8.93
CA VAL A 23 12.32 22.36 -7.77
C VAL A 23 11.51 22.39 -6.49
N ASN A 24 11.65 21.35 -5.66
CA ASN A 24 11.06 21.27 -4.34
C ASN A 24 12.14 21.53 -3.27
N ARG A 25 12.41 22.81 -3.01
CA ARG A 25 13.42 23.22 -2.03
C ARG A 25 13.12 22.71 -0.62
N PRO A 26 11.90 22.83 -0.08
CA PRO A 26 11.60 22.35 1.27
C PRO A 26 11.85 20.85 1.45
N LEU A 27 11.57 20.04 0.43
CA LEU A 27 11.88 18.61 0.48
C LEU A 27 13.39 18.37 0.43
N ALA A 28 14.11 19.12 -0.40
CA ALA A 28 15.56 19.01 -0.49
C ALA A 28 16.22 19.33 0.86
N ASP A 29 15.81 20.42 1.51
CA ASP A 29 16.32 20.83 2.82
C ASP A 29 16.01 19.76 3.90
N SER A 30 14.82 19.16 3.86
CA SER A 30 14.45 18.06 4.77
C SER A 30 15.30 16.80 4.56
N LEU A 31 15.52 16.42 3.30
CA LEU A 31 16.36 15.25 2.97
C LEU A 31 17.85 15.51 3.30
N GLU A 32 18.35 16.73 3.14
CA GLU A 32 19.69 17.12 3.53
C GLU A 32 19.88 17.06 5.05
N ALA A 33 18.88 17.50 5.82
CA ALA A 33 18.88 17.36 7.28
C ALA A 33 18.94 15.89 7.70
N ILE A 34 18.10 15.02 7.10
CA ILE A 34 18.13 13.58 7.38
C ILE A 34 19.48 12.96 7.01
N ALA A 35 20.04 13.35 5.88
CA ALA A 35 21.34 12.82 5.41
C ALA A 35 22.50 13.23 6.32
N SER A 36 22.48 14.43 6.89
CA SER A 36 23.55 14.99 7.73
C SER A 36 23.42 14.60 9.21
N GLU A 37 22.20 14.53 9.75
CA GLU A 37 21.92 14.35 11.18
C GLU A 37 21.37 12.95 11.49
N GLY A 38 21.00 12.17 10.47
CA GLY A 38 20.41 10.85 10.63
C GLY A 38 18.88 10.87 10.83
N PRO A 39 18.26 9.67 11.02
CA PRO A 39 16.81 9.54 11.09
C PRO A 39 16.18 10.21 12.31
N ASP A 40 16.95 10.49 13.36
CA ASP A 40 16.43 11.12 14.57
C ASP A 40 15.92 12.55 14.32
N VAL A 41 16.41 13.25 13.30
CA VAL A 41 15.87 14.57 12.94
C VAL A 41 14.40 14.49 12.50
N LEU A 42 13.99 13.35 11.91
CA LEU A 42 12.61 13.12 11.50
C LEU A 42 11.70 12.75 12.68
N TYR A 43 12.19 11.97 13.63
CA TYR A 43 11.37 11.42 14.71
C TYR A 43 11.49 12.22 16.04
N ARG A 44 12.62 12.90 16.27
CA ARG A 44 12.94 13.58 17.54
C ARG A 44 13.46 15.00 17.35
N GLY A 45 13.78 15.40 16.11
CA GLY A 45 14.38 16.69 15.79
C GLY A 45 13.39 17.70 15.22
N VAL A 46 13.94 18.64 14.47
CA VAL A 46 13.18 19.79 13.93
C VAL A 46 12.06 19.36 12.99
N LEU A 47 12.22 18.29 12.23
CA LEU A 47 11.20 17.79 11.34
C LEU A 47 10.02 17.19 12.11
N ALA A 48 10.26 16.46 13.21
CA ALA A 48 9.20 15.97 14.09
C ALA A 48 8.33 17.10 14.62
N HIS A 49 8.95 18.17 15.12
CA HIS A 49 8.22 19.34 15.60
C HIS A 49 7.42 20.05 14.50
N ALA A 50 8.00 20.18 13.31
CA ALA A 50 7.30 20.78 12.16
C ALA A 50 6.07 19.95 11.75
N ILE A 51 6.20 18.61 11.66
CA ILE A 51 5.11 17.69 11.33
C ILE A 51 4.00 17.76 12.37
N ALA A 52 4.32 17.54 13.65
CA ALA A 52 3.33 17.55 14.73
C ALA A 52 2.59 18.90 14.83
N SER A 53 3.31 20.03 14.68
CA SER A 53 2.72 21.36 14.69
C SER A 53 1.77 21.61 13.53
N ASP A 54 2.11 21.15 12.31
CA ASP A 54 1.23 21.32 11.15
C ASP A 54 -0.03 20.46 11.27
N ILE A 55 0.13 19.20 11.70
CA ILE A 55 -0.98 18.29 11.94
C ILE A 55 -1.93 18.84 13.02
N ALA A 56 -1.40 19.34 14.12
CA ALA A 56 -2.21 19.95 15.18
C ALA A 56 -2.99 21.18 14.69
N ARG A 57 -2.37 22.06 13.90
CA ARG A 57 -3.06 23.22 13.30
C ARG A 57 -4.21 22.83 12.38
N ARG A 58 -4.13 21.63 11.75
CA ARG A 58 -5.16 21.09 10.86
C ARG A 58 -6.19 20.22 11.58
N GLY A 59 -6.10 20.09 12.91
CA GLY A 59 -7.00 19.28 13.73
C GLY A 59 -6.74 17.76 13.62
N GLY A 60 -5.56 17.36 13.19
CA GLY A 60 -5.15 15.95 13.14
C GLY A 60 -4.65 15.45 14.51
N TRP A 61 -4.45 14.15 14.62
CA TRP A 61 -4.24 13.46 15.91
C TRP A 61 -2.77 13.12 16.20
N LEU A 62 -1.90 13.08 15.20
CA LEU A 62 -0.49 12.75 15.40
C LEU A 62 0.20 13.82 16.26
N THR A 63 0.78 13.38 17.36
CA THR A 63 1.48 14.22 18.32
C THR A 63 3.00 14.08 18.20
N ILE A 64 3.72 15.00 18.84
CA ILE A 64 5.19 14.87 18.94
C ILE A 64 5.59 13.62 19.72
N GLN A 65 4.78 13.18 20.69
CA GLN A 65 5.05 11.99 21.47
C GLN A 65 4.96 10.72 20.63
N ASP A 66 3.97 10.63 19.71
CA ASP A 66 3.84 9.50 18.80
C ASP A 66 5.08 9.36 17.91
N LEU A 67 5.62 10.47 17.43
CA LEU A 67 6.87 10.47 16.65
C LEU A 67 8.08 10.05 17.50
N HIS A 68 8.19 10.54 18.73
CA HIS A 68 9.29 10.17 19.64
C HIS A 68 9.26 8.69 20.04
N ASP A 69 8.07 8.13 20.20
CA ASP A 69 7.88 6.75 20.62
C ASP A 69 8.01 5.76 19.45
N HIS A 70 7.98 6.25 18.22
CA HIS A 70 8.14 5.40 17.04
C HIS A 70 9.43 4.56 17.11
N ARG A 71 9.29 3.29 16.77
CA ARG A 71 10.39 2.35 16.55
C ARG A 71 10.13 1.63 15.23
N SER A 72 11.20 1.44 14.47
CA SER A 72 11.14 0.64 13.25
C SER A 72 11.53 -0.79 13.59
N ASP A 73 10.71 -1.74 13.20
CA ASP A 73 10.92 -3.16 13.42
C ASP A 73 11.33 -3.84 12.11
N TRP A 74 12.22 -4.83 12.24
CA TRP A 74 12.56 -5.73 11.14
C TRP A 74 11.58 -6.89 11.12
N MET A 75 10.88 -7.06 10.00
CA MET A 75 9.87 -8.10 9.83
C MET A 75 10.30 -9.08 8.73
N GLU A 76 9.99 -10.37 8.93
CA GLU A 76 10.12 -11.34 7.86
C GLU A 76 9.04 -11.07 6.78
N PRO A 77 9.42 -11.00 5.51
CA PRO A 77 8.46 -10.81 4.43
C PRO A 77 7.55 -12.03 4.28
N ILE A 78 6.29 -11.77 3.95
CA ILE A 78 5.37 -12.79 3.45
C ILE A 78 5.68 -13.08 1.98
N ARG A 79 5.39 -14.29 1.51
CA ARG A 79 5.80 -14.72 0.17
C ARG A 79 4.83 -15.67 -0.50
N THR A 80 4.88 -15.67 -1.83
CA THR A 80 4.28 -16.70 -2.68
C THR A 80 5.16 -16.95 -3.89
N SER A 81 4.93 -18.06 -4.59
CA SER A 81 5.64 -18.41 -5.81
C SER A 81 4.67 -18.57 -6.97
N ILE A 82 5.03 -18.01 -8.13
CA ILE A 82 4.29 -18.14 -9.38
C ILE A 82 5.27 -18.65 -10.44
N GLY A 83 5.13 -19.93 -10.78
CA GLY A 83 6.14 -20.60 -11.59
C GLY A 83 7.51 -20.54 -10.94
N GLU A 84 8.49 -19.95 -11.62
CA GLU A 84 9.86 -19.80 -11.13
C GLU A 84 10.11 -18.45 -10.40
N VAL A 85 9.09 -17.60 -10.30
CA VAL A 85 9.22 -16.26 -9.66
C VAL A 85 8.69 -16.32 -8.24
N GLU A 86 9.49 -15.85 -7.29
CA GLU A 86 9.07 -15.62 -5.93
C GLU A 86 8.71 -14.15 -5.74
N LEU A 87 7.50 -13.87 -5.23
CA LEU A 87 7.06 -12.55 -4.80
C LEU A 87 7.20 -12.43 -3.28
N LEU A 88 7.87 -11.38 -2.85
CA LEU A 88 8.00 -11.03 -1.43
C LEU A 88 7.29 -9.71 -1.18
N GLU A 89 6.50 -9.67 -0.12
CA GLU A 89 5.77 -8.49 0.30
C GLU A 89 5.94 -8.25 1.80
N LEU A 90 5.73 -7.00 2.23
CA LEU A 90 5.69 -6.70 3.65
C LEU A 90 4.39 -7.20 4.27
N PRO A 91 4.44 -7.76 5.49
CA PRO A 91 3.24 -8.16 6.22
C PRO A 91 2.37 -6.94 6.60
N PRO A 92 1.17 -7.14 7.14
CA PRO A 92 0.42 -6.06 7.78
C PRO A 92 1.28 -5.30 8.82
N ASN A 93 1.11 -4.01 8.92
CA ASN A 93 0.03 -3.10 8.52
C ASN A 93 0.03 -2.65 7.04
N THR A 94 0.98 -3.14 6.22
CA THR A 94 0.91 -2.87 4.77
C THR A 94 -0.11 -3.79 4.10
N GLN A 95 -0.52 -3.43 2.89
CA GLN A 95 -1.48 -4.22 2.11
C GLN A 95 -0.83 -5.24 1.16
N GLY A 96 0.44 -5.59 1.38
CA GLY A 96 1.20 -6.50 0.50
C GLY A 96 0.54 -7.87 0.31
N PHE A 97 -0.16 -8.37 1.34
CA PHE A 97 -0.88 -9.64 1.24
C PHE A 97 -1.97 -9.66 0.16
N VAL A 98 -2.56 -8.51 -0.21
CA VAL A 98 -3.56 -8.41 -1.29
C VAL A 98 -2.99 -8.90 -2.63
N ALA A 99 -1.73 -8.54 -2.93
CA ALA A 99 -1.07 -9.01 -4.14
C ALA A 99 -0.83 -10.53 -4.09
N ILE A 100 -0.34 -11.04 -2.95
CA ILE A 100 -0.11 -12.46 -2.74
C ILE A 100 -1.40 -13.26 -2.84
N GLU A 101 -2.46 -12.80 -2.20
CA GLU A 101 -3.78 -13.47 -2.22
C GLU A 101 -4.36 -13.51 -3.63
N ALA A 102 -4.40 -12.36 -4.33
CA ALA A 102 -4.91 -12.32 -5.71
C ALA A 102 -4.12 -13.25 -6.64
N LEU A 103 -2.80 -13.30 -6.51
CA LEU A 103 -1.96 -14.19 -7.30
C LEU A 103 -2.16 -15.66 -6.94
N ASN A 104 -2.33 -15.99 -5.67
CA ASN A 104 -2.63 -17.36 -5.23
C ASN A 104 -4.00 -17.82 -5.76
N ILE A 105 -5.00 -16.94 -5.78
CA ILE A 105 -6.32 -17.24 -6.37
C ILE A 105 -6.20 -17.62 -7.85
N LEU A 106 -5.32 -16.92 -8.59
CA LEU A 106 -5.11 -17.12 -10.02
C LEU A 106 -4.05 -18.20 -10.35
N ALA A 107 -3.38 -18.76 -9.36
CA ALA A 107 -2.19 -19.62 -9.56
C ALA A 107 -2.44 -20.86 -10.45
N ASN A 108 -3.67 -21.37 -10.47
CA ASN A 108 -4.06 -22.54 -11.27
C ASN A 108 -4.71 -22.19 -12.62
N ASP A 109 -4.87 -20.89 -12.93
CA ASP A 109 -5.40 -20.45 -14.22
C ASP A 109 -4.26 -20.26 -15.24
N ASP A 110 -4.44 -20.79 -16.45
CA ASP A 110 -3.52 -20.51 -17.54
C ASP A 110 -3.87 -19.17 -18.20
N LEU A 111 -3.47 -18.08 -17.53
CA LEU A 111 -3.74 -16.73 -18.00
C LEU A 111 -3.14 -16.43 -19.38
N SER A 112 -2.08 -17.17 -19.78
CA SER A 112 -1.44 -16.99 -21.08
C SER A 112 -2.36 -17.36 -22.25
N ARG A 113 -3.27 -18.32 -22.04
CA ARG A 113 -4.26 -18.74 -23.04
C ARG A 113 -5.39 -17.76 -23.26
N LEU A 114 -5.65 -16.89 -22.30
CA LEU A 114 -6.72 -15.91 -22.41
C LEU A 114 -6.34 -14.72 -23.30
N GLY A 115 -5.05 -14.55 -23.58
CA GLY A 115 -4.52 -13.41 -24.30
C GLY A 115 -4.36 -12.17 -23.41
N HIS A 116 -3.20 -11.55 -23.50
CA HIS A 116 -2.86 -10.39 -22.69
C HIS A 116 -3.86 -9.24 -22.88
N ASN A 117 -4.41 -8.73 -21.78
CA ASN A 117 -5.44 -7.67 -21.75
C ASN A 117 -6.74 -7.99 -22.50
N SER A 118 -7.04 -9.27 -22.77
CA SER A 118 -8.38 -9.65 -23.24
C SER A 118 -9.45 -9.39 -22.16
N GLY A 119 -10.73 -9.39 -22.57
CA GLY A 119 -11.85 -9.26 -21.61
C GLY A 119 -11.84 -10.36 -20.56
N ASP A 120 -11.61 -11.62 -20.96
CA ASP A 120 -11.57 -12.78 -20.05
C ASP A 120 -10.37 -12.69 -19.08
N TYR A 121 -9.19 -12.29 -19.58
CA TYR A 121 -8.02 -12.04 -18.73
C TYR A 121 -8.29 -10.98 -17.68
N LEU A 122 -8.78 -9.81 -18.10
CA LEU A 122 -9.07 -8.70 -17.20
C LEU A 122 -10.19 -9.04 -16.22
N HIS A 123 -11.21 -9.78 -16.66
CA HIS A 123 -12.28 -10.22 -15.79
C HIS A 123 -11.75 -11.07 -14.62
N LEU A 124 -10.96 -12.11 -14.90
CA LEU A 124 -10.42 -12.97 -13.85
C LEU A 124 -9.49 -12.22 -12.90
N VAL A 125 -8.61 -11.35 -13.43
CA VAL A 125 -7.69 -10.56 -12.61
C VAL A 125 -8.46 -9.59 -11.70
N LEU A 126 -9.48 -8.91 -12.21
CA LEU A 126 -10.28 -7.97 -11.45
C LEU A 126 -11.14 -8.67 -10.39
N GLU A 127 -11.71 -9.84 -10.68
CA GLU A 127 -12.45 -10.63 -9.69
C GLU A 127 -11.55 -11.14 -8.56
N ALA A 128 -10.34 -11.62 -8.87
CA ALA A 128 -9.37 -12.05 -7.86
C ALA A 128 -8.94 -10.87 -6.96
N LEU A 129 -8.64 -9.71 -7.58
CA LEU A 129 -8.35 -8.50 -6.83
C LEU A 129 -9.54 -8.05 -5.97
N ALA A 130 -10.76 -8.18 -6.49
CA ALA A 130 -11.96 -7.81 -5.76
C ALA A 130 -12.14 -8.64 -4.48
N VAL A 131 -11.85 -9.96 -4.52
CA VAL A 131 -11.83 -10.82 -3.33
C VAL A 131 -10.79 -10.33 -2.34
N ALA A 132 -9.55 -10.17 -2.79
CA ALA A 132 -8.44 -9.74 -1.93
C ALA A 132 -8.65 -8.35 -1.32
N PHE A 133 -9.33 -7.43 -2.02
CA PHE A 133 -9.70 -6.13 -1.47
C PHE A 133 -10.86 -6.20 -0.46
N ASP A 134 -11.80 -7.12 -0.62
CA ASP A 134 -12.84 -7.36 0.39
C ASP A 134 -12.21 -7.92 1.67
N ASP A 135 -11.30 -8.88 1.57
CA ASP A 135 -10.54 -9.40 2.71
C ASP A 135 -9.64 -8.33 3.34
N ARG A 136 -9.02 -7.48 2.52
CA ARG A 136 -8.29 -6.31 3.02
C ARG A 136 -9.20 -5.40 3.87
N ALA A 137 -10.39 -5.11 3.39
CA ALA A 137 -11.32 -4.26 4.12
C ALA A 137 -11.78 -4.88 5.45
N ALA A 138 -11.87 -6.22 5.51
CA ALA A 138 -12.32 -6.95 6.69
C ALA A 138 -11.20 -7.21 7.71
N TYR A 139 -9.96 -7.41 7.27
CA TYR A 139 -8.90 -7.97 8.12
C TYR A 139 -7.63 -7.12 8.22
N LEU A 140 -7.43 -6.08 7.36
CA LEU A 140 -6.25 -5.24 7.48
C LEU A 140 -6.40 -4.27 8.64
N ALA A 141 -5.55 -4.43 9.64
CA ALA A 141 -5.47 -3.53 10.79
C ALA A 141 -4.03 -3.52 11.33
N ASP A 142 -3.85 -2.91 12.49
CA ASP A 142 -2.61 -2.99 13.25
C ASP A 142 -2.29 -4.46 13.56
N PRO A 143 -1.03 -4.93 13.36
CA PRO A 143 -0.64 -6.32 13.62
C PRO A 143 -1.04 -6.82 15.01
N ASP A 144 -0.95 -5.98 16.03
CA ASP A 144 -1.31 -6.35 17.40
C ASP A 144 -2.82 -6.61 17.58
N ALA A 145 -3.64 -6.15 16.63
CA ALA A 145 -5.10 -6.32 16.65
C ALA A 145 -5.59 -7.48 15.78
N VAL A 146 -4.72 -8.10 14.98
CA VAL A 146 -5.07 -9.17 14.05
C VAL A 146 -4.38 -10.47 14.47
N PRO A 147 -5.11 -11.58 14.70
CA PRO A 147 -4.51 -12.88 15.01
C PRO A 147 -3.57 -13.35 13.88
N ASP A 148 -2.42 -13.91 14.24
CA ASP A 148 -1.40 -14.41 13.30
C ASP A 148 -1.99 -15.43 12.31
N GLU A 149 -2.91 -16.30 12.76
CA GLU A 149 -3.57 -17.28 11.91
C GLU A 149 -4.45 -16.66 10.81
N THR A 150 -4.89 -15.42 10.98
CA THR A 150 -5.71 -14.72 9.97
C THR A 150 -4.91 -14.51 8.69
N LEU A 151 -3.73 -13.92 8.80
CA LEU A 151 -2.85 -13.69 7.65
C LEU A 151 -2.43 -15.01 7.00
N ALA A 152 -1.99 -15.98 7.81
CA ALA A 152 -1.61 -17.29 7.31
C ALA A 152 -2.73 -17.99 6.54
N ARG A 153 -3.99 -17.83 6.99
CA ARG A 153 -5.18 -18.35 6.29
C ARG A 153 -5.38 -17.66 4.95
N LEU A 154 -5.41 -16.31 4.91
CA LEU A 154 -5.70 -15.51 3.71
C LEU A 154 -4.73 -15.80 2.56
N ILE A 155 -3.44 -15.98 2.87
CA ILE A 155 -2.43 -16.30 1.85
C ILE A 155 -2.24 -17.79 1.60
N SER A 156 -3.06 -18.66 2.22
CA SER A 156 -2.93 -20.11 2.06
C SER A 156 -3.46 -20.61 0.71
N PRO A 157 -2.87 -21.68 0.15
CA PRO A 157 -3.39 -22.31 -1.07
C PRO A 157 -4.83 -22.81 -0.93
N ALA A 158 -5.20 -23.31 0.25
CA ALA A 158 -6.56 -23.81 0.50
C ALA A 158 -7.60 -22.67 0.45
N TYR A 159 -7.28 -21.53 0.99
CA TYR A 159 -8.15 -20.36 0.95
C TYR A 159 -8.26 -19.80 -0.48
N ALA A 160 -7.14 -19.71 -1.16
CA ALA A 160 -7.07 -19.28 -2.56
C ALA A 160 -7.95 -20.15 -3.47
N GLU A 161 -7.89 -21.49 -3.31
CA GLU A 161 -8.75 -22.41 -4.04
C GLU A 161 -10.23 -22.23 -3.69
N HIS A 162 -10.55 -22.00 -2.43
CA HIS A 162 -11.91 -21.67 -2.00
C HIS A 162 -12.44 -20.42 -2.70
N CYS A 163 -11.68 -19.34 -2.69
CA CYS A 163 -12.03 -18.07 -3.33
C CYS A 163 -12.15 -18.23 -4.85
N ARG A 164 -11.22 -18.96 -5.49
CA ARG A 164 -11.26 -19.20 -6.94
C ARG A 164 -12.54 -19.88 -7.39
N ARG A 165 -13.07 -20.83 -6.63
CA ARG A 165 -14.35 -21.49 -6.93
C ARG A 165 -15.56 -20.57 -6.92
N GLN A 166 -15.48 -19.41 -6.27
CA GLN A 166 -16.55 -18.41 -6.21
C GLN A 166 -16.51 -17.43 -7.39
N ILE A 167 -15.41 -17.39 -8.13
CA ILE A 167 -15.24 -16.52 -9.30
C ILE A 167 -15.82 -17.22 -10.53
N SER A 168 -16.89 -16.64 -11.10
CA SER A 168 -17.44 -17.05 -12.39
C SER A 168 -16.55 -16.53 -13.53
N SER A 169 -16.44 -17.30 -14.61
CA SER A 169 -15.81 -16.82 -15.85
C SER A 169 -16.72 -15.94 -16.70
N GLU A 170 -18.01 -15.89 -16.40
CA GLU A 170 -19.01 -15.24 -17.25
C GLU A 170 -19.72 -14.06 -16.58
N HIS A 171 -19.70 -14.01 -15.25
CA HIS A 171 -20.47 -13.03 -14.49
C HIS A 171 -19.62 -12.40 -13.38
N VAL A 172 -19.77 -11.09 -13.22
CA VAL A 172 -19.22 -10.35 -12.08
C VAL A 172 -19.87 -10.84 -10.80
N ARG A 173 -19.06 -11.08 -9.76
CA ARG A 173 -19.55 -11.47 -8.43
C ARG A 173 -20.50 -10.40 -7.88
N SER A 174 -21.68 -10.83 -7.41
CA SER A 174 -22.58 -9.92 -6.67
C SER A 174 -21.90 -9.50 -5.37
N ARG A 175 -21.81 -8.21 -5.14
CA ARG A 175 -21.39 -7.65 -3.85
C ARG A 175 -22.65 -7.18 -3.14
N ASP A 176 -22.94 -7.78 -2.00
CA ASP A 176 -23.94 -7.21 -1.11
C ASP A 176 -23.37 -5.87 -0.58
N THR A 177 -24.05 -4.78 -0.95
CA THR A 177 -23.73 -3.40 -0.54
C THR A 177 -24.19 -3.15 0.90
#